data_2cc48f4d2007d17c12fcea8accdae390
#
_entry.id   2cc48f4d2007d17c12fcea8accdae390
#
_cell.length_a   1.000
_cell.length_b   1.000
_cell.length_c   1.000
_cell.angle_alpha   90.00
_cell.angle_beta   90.00
_cell.angle_gamma   90.00
#
_symmetry.space_group_name_H-M   'P 1'
#
loop_
_entity.id
_entity.type
_entity.pdbx_description
1 polymer ?
#
loop_
_entity_poly.entity_id
_entity_poly.type
_entity_poly.pdbx_seq_one_letter_code
_entity_poly.pdbx_strand_id
1 'polypeptide(L)'
;MAVKMKTMYFCNNCGAESPKWVGKCPACGEWNTFVEEKVAAKPTKTMTAFGDDESGKKRTTPIKISEIKTANEARIQLPSNELNRVLGGGLVPGSIILVGGEPGIGKSTLILQNVLRIRSRKVLYVSGEESEQQLKMRADRICSGNIDCECYIVCDTSLESIFTSIKNFNPDLVVVDSIQTIASDMLDSSAGSVGQVRECAAALLKYAKQSNVPVILIGHINKEGSIAGPKVLEHIVDAVLQFEGDRHYMYRILRGIKNRFGSTSEMGIYEMTHYGLREVTNPSEMLLSQKEEQLSGVSIGVTLEGIRPFLIEAQALVSTAAYGTAQRSVTGFDGKRMNMLLAVLEKRVGFKLAQKDVFLNIAGGLKVNDPALDLAVICAILSSNVDMPIKKGVCMTGEVGLSGELRQVTRIEQRISEAEKLGFETMIIPKNNIKGFDTSRLNLKLVEVGKVEEAFRYLFG
;
A
#
# COMPACT_ATOMS: atom_id res chain seq x y z
N MET A 1 25.05 -34.83 21.43
CA MET A 1 23.80 -35.62 21.60
C MET A 1 22.90 -35.29 20.45
N ALA A 2 22.41 -36.26 19.70
CA ALA A 2 21.52 -36.01 18.56
C ALA A 2 20.19 -35.43 19.06
N VAL A 3 19.79 -34.27 18.55
CA VAL A 3 18.51 -33.64 18.84
C VAL A 3 17.40 -34.54 18.27
N LYS A 4 16.47 -34.96 19.12
CA LYS A 4 15.37 -35.82 18.69
C LYS A 4 14.37 -34.96 17.90
N MET A 5 14.33 -35.14 16.59
CA MET A 5 13.41 -34.42 15.69
C MET A 5 12.01 -35.03 15.75
N LYS A 6 10.98 -34.20 15.66
CA LYS A 6 9.57 -34.59 15.57
C LYS A 6 8.99 -34.03 14.29
N THR A 7 8.32 -34.87 13.53
CA THR A 7 7.59 -34.43 12.33
C THR A 7 6.34 -33.65 12.75
N MET A 8 6.17 -32.46 12.15
CA MET A 8 4.97 -31.61 12.24
C MET A 8 4.55 -31.19 10.84
N TYR A 9 3.30 -30.87 10.69
CA TYR A 9 2.76 -30.39 9.40
C TYR A 9 2.29 -28.95 9.54
N PHE A 10 2.69 -28.10 8.59
CA PHE A 10 2.37 -26.69 8.57
C PHE A 10 1.53 -26.34 7.34
N CYS A 11 0.47 -25.59 7.54
CA CYS A 11 -0.33 -25.07 6.42
C CYS A 11 0.41 -23.97 5.69
N ASN A 12 0.69 -24.12 4.40
CA ASN A 12 1.39 -23.13 3.57
C ASN A 12 0.60 -21.81 3.42
N ASN A 13 -0.72 -21.82 3.62
CA ASN A 13 -1.55 -20.63 3.48
C ASN A 13 -1.64 -19.81 4.77
N CYS A 14 -1.85 -20.44 5.93
CA CYS A 14 -2.10 -19.74 7.20
C CYS A 14 -1.11 -20.10 8.33
N GLY A 15 -0.17 -21.03 8.10
CA GLY A 15 0.81 -21.45 9.07
C GLY A 15 0.24 -22.27 10.26
N ALA A 16 -1.00 -22.72 10.19
CA ALA A 16 -1.58 -23.59 11.22
C ALA A 16 -0.78 -24.88 11.34
N GLU A 17 -0.54 -25.32 12.57
CA GLU A 17 0.24 -26.51 12.89
C GLU A 17 -0.66 -27.71 13.13
N SER A 18 -0.21 -28.89 12.66
CA SER A 18 -0.87 -30.15 12.97
C SER A 18 0.17 -31.26 13.19
N PRO A 19 -0.04 -32.16 14.18
CA PRO A 19 0.84 -33.31 14.37
C PRO A 19 0.67 -34.40 13.30
N LYS A 20 -0.35 -34.27 12.45
CA LYS A 20 -0.68 -35.17 11.35
C LYS A 20 -1.06 -34.38 10.12
N TRP A 21 -0.80 -34.95 8.93
CA TRP A 21 -1.30 -34.34 7.69
C TRP A 21 -2.84 -34.33 7.67
N VAL A 22 -3.41 -33.20 7.27
CA VAL A 22 -4.86 -32.97 7.13
C VAL A 22 -5.16 -32.41 5.76
N GLY A 23 -6.14 -33.01 5.06
CA GLY A 23 -6.47 -32.61 3.70
C GLY A 23 -7.08 -31.22 3.60
N LYS A 24 -7.82 -30.76 4.64
CA LYS A 24 -8.39 -29.42 4.72
C LYS A 24 -7.90 -28.72 5.98
N CYS A 25 -7.36 -27.52 5.85
CA CYS A 25 -6.86 -26.74 6.98
C CYS A 25 -8.03 -26.28 7.88
N PRO A 26 -8.03 -26.61 9.19
CA PRO A 26 -9.10 -26.21 10.09
C PRO A 26 -9.11 -24.69 10.36
N ALA A 27 -8.00 -24.01 10.16
CA ALA A 27 -7.87 -22.58 10.45
C ALA A 27 -8.28 -21.68 9.26
N CYS A 28 -7.84 -21.99 8.03
CA CYS A 28 -8.14 -21.18 6.86
C CYS A 28 -9.12 -21.82 5.86
N GLY A 29 -9.46 -23.10 6.04
CA GLY A 29 -10.40 -23.82 5.18
C GLY A 29 -9.83 -24.28 3.82
N GLU A 30 -8.58 -23.99 3.50
CA GLU A 30 -7.94 -24.38 2.25
C GLU A 30 -7.58 -25.87 2.20
N TRP A 31 -7.63 -26.44 1.00
CA TRP A 31 -7.34 -27.87 0.77
C TRP A 31 -5.90 -28.10 0.34
N ASN A 32 -5.31 -29.24 0.77
CA ASN A 32 -3.99 -29.71 0.36
C ASN A 32 -2.84 -28.72 0.61
N THR A 33 -2.93 -27.95 1.70
CA THR A 33 -1.96 -26.90 2.05
C THR A 33 -0.96 -27.32 3.12
N PHE A 34 -1.07 -28.51 3.69
CA PHE A 34 -0.14 -28.99 4.73
C PHE A 34 1.13 -29.60 4.13
N VAL A 35 2.27 -29.06 4.56
CA VAL A 35 3.61 -29.55 4.22
C VAL A 35 4.29 -30.10 5.48
N GLU A 36 5.02 -31.19 5.31
CA GLU A 36 5.78 -31.85 6.37
C GLU A 36 7.06 -31.07 6.67
N GLU A 37 7.29 -30.77 7.96
CA GLU A 37 8.53 -30.18 8.45
C GLU A 37 9.00 -30.91 9.72
N LYS A 38 10.32 -31.04 9.89
CA LYS A 38 10.93 -31.63 11.08
C LYS A 38 11.28 -30.54 12.08
N VAL A 39 10.71 -30.63 13.27
CA VAL A 39 10.88 -29.68 14.37
C VAL A 39 11.62 -30.37 15.53
N ALA A 40 12.52 -29.65 16.19
CA ALA A 40 13.20 -30.19 17.39
C ALA A 40 12.18 -30.58 18.48
N ALA A 41 12.25 -31.81 18.99
CA ALA A 41 11.24 -32.38 19.88
C ALA A 41 11.16 -31.76 21.29
N LYS A 42 12.18 -31.04 21.69
CA LYS A 42 12.22 -30.17 22.89
C LYS A 42 13.18 -29.01 22.56
N PRO A 43 12.89 -27.78 22.96
CA PRO A 43 13.94 -26.78 23.00
C PRO A 43 14.97 -27.26 24.03
N THR A 44 16.10 -27.79 23.54
CA THR A 44 17.31 -27.80 24.36
C THR A 44 17.53 -26.36 24.73
N LYS A 45 17.55 -26.06 26.07
CA LYS A 45 17.67 -24.75 26.67
C LYS A 45 17.80 -23.68 25.60
N THR A 46 16.69 -23.07 25.27
CA THR A 46 16.63 -21.98 24.32
C THR A 46 17.81 -21.10 24.62
N MET A 47 18.75 -20.97 23.69
CA MET A 47 19.50 -19.73 23.63
C MET A 47 18.43 -18.68 23.39
N THR A 48 17.83 -18.20 24.47
CA THR A 48 17.09 -16.96 24.46
C THR A 48 18.16 -15.94 24.14
N ALA A 49 18.29 -15.63 22.85
CA ALA A 49 19.33 -14.78 22.31
C ALA A 49 19.35 -13.39 22.97
N PHE A 50 18.37 -13.10 23.79
CA PHE A 50 18.26 -11.90 24.60
C PHE A 50 17.64 -12.22 25.97
N GLY A 51 18.44 -12.16 27.03
CA GLY A 51 17.98 -11.90 28.38
C GLY A 51 17.72 -13.08 29.32
N ASP A 52 18.41 -14.21 29.21
CA ASP A 52 18.64 -15.10 30.31
C ASP A 52 20.09 -14.96 30.82
N ASP A 53 20.37 -13.82 31.44
CA ASP A 53 21.31 -13.86 32.56
C ASP A 53 20.70 -14.79 33.63
N GLU A 54 21.49 -15.72 34.17
CA GLU A 54 21.12 -16.75 35.16
C GLU A 54 20.53 -16.19 36.47
N SER A 55 20.20 -14.92 36.54
CA SER A 55 19.61 -14.24 37.69
C SER A 55 18.25 -13.63 37.35
N GLY A 56 17.21 -14.44 37.45
CA GLY A 56 15.88 -13.96 37.71
C GLY A 56 15.01 -13.68 36.50
N LYS A 57 14.09 -14.60 36.18
CA LYS A 57 12.83 -14.28 35.50
C LYS A 57 12.29 -12.97 36.09
N LYS A 58 12.37 -11.85 35.37
CA LYS A 58 11.57 -10.68 35.69
C LYS A 58 10.11 -11.12 35.63
N ARG A 59 9.53 -11.44 36.79
CA ARG A 59 8.09 -11.63 36.93
C ARG A 59 7.48 -10.29 36.54
N THR A 60 6.78 -10.26 35.42
CA THR A 60 5.97 -9.11 35.06
C THR A 60 4.85 -8.99 36.08
N THR A 61 4.98 -8.06 37.03
CA THR A 61 3.89 -7.72 37.95
C THR A 61 2.86 -6.91 37.18
N PRO A 62 1.55 -7.18 37.33
CA PRO A 62 0.53 -6.36 36.75
C PRO A 62 0.68 -4.89 37.20
N ILE A 63 0.67 -3.98 36.27
CA ILE A 63 0.77 -2.53 36.52
C ILE A 63 -0.57 -1.92 36.14
N LYS A 64 -1.11 -1.03 36.98
CA LYS A 64 -2.34 -0.32 36.71
C LYS A 64 -2.12 0.63 35.52
N ILE A 65 -3.04 0.62 34.55
CA ILE A 65 -2.90 1.41 33.31
C ILE A 65 -2.67 2.91 33.58
N SER A 66 -3.27 3.46 34.64
CA SER A 66 -3.11 4.85 35.05
C SER A 66 -1.72 5.18 35.64
N GLU A 67 -0.94 4.16 36.01
CA GLU A 67 0.41 4.28 36.57
C GLU A 67 1.49 4.16 35.50
N ILE A 68 1.08 3.70 34.29
CA ILE A 68 1.99 3.64 33.15
C ILE A 68 2.21 5.08 32.68
N LYS A 69 3.38 5.61 32.98
CA LYS A 69 3.80 6.86 32.37
C LYS A 69 3.97 6.59 30.88
N THR A 70 3.09 7.11 30.05
CA THR A 70 3.35 7.27 28.62
C THR A 70 4.53 8.24 28.55
N ALA A 71 5.75 7.69 28.52
CA ALA A 71 6.84 8.45 27.98
C ALA A 71 6.32 8.91 26.61
N ASN A 72 6.43 10.21 26.32
CA ASN A 72 6.29 10.73 24.96
C ASN A 72 7.50 10.17 24.17
N GLU A 73 7.49 8.85 23.92
CA GLU A 73 8.48 8.22 23.07
C GLU A 73 8.21 8.74 21.69
N ALA A 74 8.94 9.79 21.36
CA ALA A 74 8.84 10.42 20.07
C ALA A 74 9.09 9.36 19.00
N ARG A 75 8.14 9.18 18.10
CA ARG A 75 8.30 8.30 16.95
C ARG A 75 9.58 8.67 16.21
N ILE A 76 10.30 7.67 15.74
CA ILE A 76 11.48 7.90 14.92
C ILE A 76 11.00 8.41 13.56
N GLN A 77 11.31 9.67 13.26
CA GLN A 77 11.00 10.27 11.97
C GLN A 77 11.96 9.74 10.92
N LEU A 78 11.40 9.18 9.87
CA LEU A 78 12.15 8.82 8.68
C LEU A 78 12.29 10.03 7.76
N PRO A 79 13.32 10.09 6.91
CA PRO A 79 13.48 11.19 5.95
C PRO A 79 12.31 11.33 4.96
N SER A 80 11.61 10.23 4.69
CA SER A 80 10.45 10.20 3.81
C SER A 80 9.17 10.63 4.54
N ASN A 81 8.57 11.75 4.10
CA ASN A 81 7.29 12.22 4.61
C ASN A 81 6.13 11.28 4.20
N GLU A 82 6.19 10.75 2.98
CA GLU A 82 5.18 9.80 2.50
C GLU A 82 5.22 8.49 3.29
N LEU A 83 6.42 7.99 3.64
CA LEU A 83 6.56 6.81 4.48
C LEU A 83 6.09 7.07 5.92
N ASN A 84 6.46 8.21 6.51
CA ASN A 84 5.98 8.61 7.83
C ASN A 84 4.45 8.72 7.88
N ARG A 85 3.83 9.24 6.83
CA ARG A 85 2.37 9.34 6.72
C ARG A 85 1.72 7.97 6.79
N VAL A 86 2.17 7.02 5.97
CA VAL A 86 1.61 5.65 5.95
C VAL A 86 1.85 4.92 7.27
N LEU A 87 2.96 5.20 7.94
CA LEU A 87 3.25 4.68 9.28
C LEU A 87 2.40 5.34 10.38
N GLY A 88 1.68 6.43 10.07
CA GLY A 88 0.89 7.18 11.05
C GLY A 88 1.72 8.16 11.86
N GLY A 89 2.82 8.68 11.29
CA GLY A 89 3.70 9.70 11.86
C GLY A 89 5.09 9.21 12.27
N GLY A 90 5.58 8.12 11.68
CA GLY A 90 6.93 7.58 11.90
C GLY A 90 6.97 6.22 12.59
N LEU A 91 8.18 5.67 12.79
CA LEU A 91 8.39 4.38 13.44
C LEU A 91 8.13 4.47 14.93
N VAL A 92 7.33 3.56 15.46
CA VAL A 92 7.11 3.43 16.90
C VAL A 92 8.21 2.57 17.51
N PRO A 93 8.87 3.00 18.60
CA PRO A 93 9.86 2.19 19.30
C PRO A 93 9.29 0.80 19.67
N GLY A 94 10.10 -0.25 19.51
CA GLY A 94 9.68 -1.63 19.78
C GLY A 94 8.64 -2.19 18.81
N SER A 95 8.37 -1.53 17.70
CA SER A 95 7.46 -2.04 16.66
C SER A 95 8.18 -2.94 15.65
N ILE A 96 7.39 -3.85 15.05
CA ILE A 96 7.84 -4.64 13.92
C ILE A 96 6.95 -4.36 12.70
N ILE A 97 7.57 -4.00 11.58
CA ILE A 97 6.88 -3.54 10.37
C ILE A 97 7.30 -4.43 9.21
N LEU A 98 6.33 -4.89 8.44
CA LEU A 98 6.57 -5.64 7.20
C LEU A 98 6.32 -4.73 5.99
N VAL A 99 7.30 -4.64 5.11
CA VAL A 99 7.18 -3.98 3.80
C VAL A 99 7.14 -5.07 2.74
N GLY A 100 5.95 -5.33 2.20
CA GLY A 100 5.69 -6.34 1.19
C GLY A 100 5.50 -5.74 -0.20
N GLY A 101 5.69 -6.54 -1.24
CA GLY A 101 5.47 -6.15 -2.63
C GLY A 101 6.13 -7.11 -3.61
N GLU A 102 5.82 -6.98 -4.92
CA GLU A 102 6.43 -7.81 -5.95
C GLU A 102 7.96 -7.66 -5.98
N PRO A 103 8.70 -8.69 -6.43
CA PRO A 103 10.13 -8.59 -6.68
C PRO A 103 10.44 -7.47 -7.69
N GLY A 104 11.46 -6.64 -7.39
CA GLY A 104 11.88 -5.54 -8.27
C GLY A 104 11.01 -4.28 -8.22
N ILE A 105 9.97 -4.21 -7.37
CA ILE A 105 9.09 -3.03 -7.25
C ILE A 105 9.79 -1.81 -6.60
N GLY A 106 10.88 -2.03 -5.83
CA GLY A 106 11.66 -0.98 -5.19
C GLY A 106 11.62 -0.97 -3.66
N LYS A 107 11.15 -2.04 -3.00
CA LYS A 107 11.08 -2.14 -1.52
C LYS A 107 12.42 -1.87 -0.83
N SER A 108 13.45 -2.65 -1.23
CA SER A 108 14.81 -2.50 -0.69
C SER A 108 15.39 -1.12 -0.97
N THR A 109 15.10 -0.53 -2.14
CA THR A 109 15.51 0.82 -2.49
C THR A 109 14.85 1.86 -1.57
N LEU A 110 13.54 1.74 -1.33
CA LEU A 110 12.79 2.64 -0.45
C LEU A 110 13.37 2.64 0.97
N ILE A 111 13.57 1.45 1.52
CA ILE A 111 14.05 1.34 2.91
C ILE A 111 15.52 1.75 3.00
N LEU A 112 16.39 1.28 2.10
CA LEU A 112 17.81 1.66 2.10
C LEU A 112 17.97 3.18 1.96
N GLN A 113 17.24 3.81 1.03
CA GLN A 113 17.26 5.27 0.83
C GLN A 113 16.87 6.05 2.08
N ASN A 114 15.91 5.52 2.86
CA ASN A 114 15.50 6.15 4.11
C ASN A 114 16.58 5.99 5.19
N VAL A 115 17.08 4.77 5.40
CA VAL A 115 18.08 4.53 6.47
C VAL A 115 19.42 5.22 6.21
N LEU A 116 19.83 5.37 4.95
CA LEU A 116 21.03 6.12 4.58
C LEU A 116 20.94 7.63 4.86
N ARG A 117 19.76 8.15 5.11
CA ARG A 117 19.52 9.58 5.39
C ARG A 117 19.07 9.86 6.82
N ILE A 118 18.94 8.83 7.66
CA ILE A 118 18.67 9.00 9.09
C ILE A 118 19.95 9.52 9.76
N ARG A 119 19.82 10.64 10.46
CA ARG A 119 20.93 11.22 11.23
C ARG A 119 20.83 10.80 12.70
N SER A 120 21.99 10.66 13.35
CA SER A 120 22.12 10.41 14.79
C SER A 120 21.43 9.12 15.29
N ARG A 121 21.37 8.08 14.43
CA ARG A 121 20.84 6.76 14.78
C ARG A 121 21.71 5.67 14.16
N LYS A 122 22.04 4.67 14.98
CA LYS A 122 22.75 3.47 14.54
C LYS A 122 21.77 2.50 13.88
N VAL A 123 21.91 2.29 12.60
CA VAL A 123 21.08 1.36 11.84
C VAL A 123 21.87 0.11 11.49
N LEU A 124 21.32 -1.05 11.80
CA LEU A 124 21.84 -2.33 11.32
C LEU A 124 20.97 -2.82 10.16
N TYR A 125 21.57 -2.90 8.97
CA TYR A 125 20.95 -3.43 7.76
C TYR A 125 21.46 -4.85 7.52
N VAL A 126 20.58 -5.82 7.72
CA VAL A 126 20.85 -7.24 7.48
C VAL A 126 20.40 -7.60 6.07
N SER A 127 21.31 -8.08 5.24
CA SER A 127 21.03 -8.53 3.88
C SER A 127 21.24 -10.03 3.76
N GLY A 128 20.21 -10.73 3.33
CA GLY A 128 20.29 -12.13 2.97
C GLY A 128 20.28 -12.39 1.44
N GLU A 129 20.14 -11.32 0.63
CA GLU A 129 20.05 -11.45 -0.83
C GLU A 129 21.23 -10.79 -1.57
N GLU A 130 21.74 -9.68 -1.05
CA GLU A 130 22.79 -8.89 -1.71
C GLU A 130 24.08 -8.89 -0.89
N SER A 131 25.21 -8.88 -1.60
CA SER A 131 26.52 -8.73 -0.99
C SER A 131 26.76 -7.28 -0.55
N GLU A 132 27.75 -7.07 0.33
CA GLU A 132 28.19 -5.75 0.80
C GLU A 132 28.54 -4.81 -0.37
N GLN A 133 29.19 -5.34 -1.40
CA GLN A 133 29.57 -4.57 -2.58
C GLN A 133 28.36 -4.12 -3.41
N GLN A 134 27.37 -5.00 -3.58
CA GLN A 134 26.12 -4.68 -4.29
C GLN A 134 25.32 -3.61 -3.54
N LEU A 135 25.22 -3.74 -2.22
CA LEU A 135 24.57 -2.74 -1.38
C LEU A 135 25.32 -1.39 -1.42
N LYS A 136 26.66 -1.42 -1.40
CA LYS A 136 27.47 -0.20 -1.53
C LYS A 136 27.23 0.49 -2.87
N MET A 137 27.25 -0.23 -3.98
CA MET A 137 26.95 0.32 -5.31
C MET A 137 25.55 0.95 -5.38
N ARG A 138 24.57 0.31 -4.76
CA ARG A 138 23.20 0.85 -4.65
C ARG A 138 23.16 2.12 -3.79
N ALA A 139 23.82 2.12 -2.64
CA ALA A 139 23.91 3.26 -1.75
C ALA A 139 24.58 4.46 -2.43
N ASP A 140 25.68 4.24 -3.15
CA ASP A 140 26.39 5.30 -3.90
C ASP A 140 25.50 5.93 -4.98
N ARG A 141 24.71 5.11 -5.69
CA ARG A 141 23.73 5.59 -6.67
C ARG A 141 22.65 6.45 -6.02
N ILE A 142 22.12 6.04 -4.86
CA ILE A 142 21.05 6.74 -4.13
C ILE A 142 21.54 8.06 -3.53
N CYS A 143 22.75 8.09 -3.01
CA CYS A 143 23.32 9.23 -2.30
C CYS A 143 24.31 10.04 -3.15
N SER A 144 24.47 9.73 -4.43
CA SER A 144 25.47 10.38 -5.33
C SER A 144 26.89 10.39 -4.74
N GLY A 145 27.26 9.28 -4.07
CA GLY A 145 28.57 9.08 -3.47
C GLY A 145 28.77 9.75 -2.09
N ASN A 146 27.85 10.61 -1.64
CA ASN A 146 27.95 11.26 -0.33
C ASN A 146 27.11 10.53 0.73
N ILE A 147 27.74 9.59 1.44
CA ILE A 147 27.10 8.79 2.48
C ILE A 147 27.64 9.26 3.82
N ASP A 148 26.83 10.02 4.56
CA ASP A 148 27.11 10.48 5.93
C ASP A 148 26.00 9.95 6.86
N CYS A 149 26.11 8.65 7.20
CA CYS A 149 25.13 7.99 8.08
C CYS A 149 25.79 6.87 8.89
N GLU A 150 25.19 6.55 10.03
CA GLU A 150 25.57 5.40 10.86
C GLU A 150 24.76 4.14 10.46
N CYS A 151 24.79 3.78 9.18
CA CYS A 151 24.20 2.55 8.66
C CYS A 151 25.30 1.49 8.44
N TYR A 152 25.19 0.41 9.19
CA TYR A 152 26.12 -0.72 9.16
C TYR A 152 25.44 -1.93 8.50
N ILE A 153 26.19 -2.67 7.70
CA ILE A 153 25.68 -3.77 6.90
C ILE A 153 26.21 -5.08 7.46
N VAL A 154 25.33 -6.09 7.54
CA VAL A 154 25.67 -7.49 7.81
C VAL A 154 25.04 -8.34 6.72
N CYS A 155 25.89 -9.08 5.98
CA CYS A 155 25.42 -10.03 4.96
C CYS A 155 25.43 -11.44 5.57
N ASP A 156 24.29 -11.83 6.17
CA ASP A 156 24.13 -13.11 6.84
C ASP A 156 22.69 -13.61 6.73
N THR A 157 22.52 -14.93 6.74
CA THR A 157 21.21 -15.60 6.69
C THR A 157 20.89 -16.40 7.94
N SER A 158 21.85 -16.58 8.87
CA SER A 158 21.62 -17.23 10.16
C SER A 158 21.03 -16.26 11.18
N LEU A 159 19.85 -16.58 11.68
CA LEU A 159 19.16 -15.78 12.71
C LEU A 159 20.01 -15.62 13.98
N GLU A 160 20.72 -16.68 14.39
CA GLU A 160 21.57 -16.75 15.58
C GLU A 160 22.77 -15.81 15.43
N SER A 161 23.40 -15.79 14.27
CA SER A 161 24.51 -14.89 13.95
C SER A 161 24.03 -13.42 13.91
N ILE A 162 22.86 -13.17 13.31
CA ILE A 162 22.23 -11.84 13.26
C ILE A 162 21.99 -11.32 14.68
N PHE A 163 21.46 -12.14 15.60
CA PHE A 163 21.26 -11.73 16.99
C PHE A 163 22.58 -11.46 17.72
N THR A 164 23.64 -12.21 17.42
CA THR A 164 24.97 -11.95 17.93
C THR A 164 25.47 -10.58 17.49
N SER A 165 25.30 -10.25 16.22
CA SER A 165 25.65 -8.94 15.64
C SER A 165 24.82 -7.82 16.27
N ILE A 166 23.51 -8.00 16.43
CA ILE A 166 22.62 -7.05 17.11
C ILE A 166 23.08 -6.77 18.55
N LYS A 167 23.42 -7.82 19.31
CA LYS A 167 23.87 -7.70 20.70
C LYS A 167 25.16 -6.93 20.83
N ASN A 168 26.12 -7.19 19.94
CA ASN A 168 27.43 -6.55 19.96
C ASN A 168 27.38 -5.07 19.48
N PHE A 169 26.51 -4.79 18.51
CA PHE A 169 26.43 -3.47 17.89
C PHE A 169 25.46 -2.52 18.61
N ASN A 170 24.42 -3.05 19.27
CA ASN A 170 23.34 -2.30 19.95
C ASN A 170 22.71 -1.22 19.06
N PRO A 171 22.00 -1.58 17.97
CA PRO A 171 21.41 -0.64 17.03
C PRO A 171 20.16 0.07 17.58
N ASP A 172 19.85 1.25 17.02
CA ASP A 172 18.59 1.98 17.27
C ASP A 172 17.46 1.55 16.29
N LEU A 173 17.81 0.91 15.18
CA LEU A 173 16.89 0.39 14.15
C LEU A 173 17.53 -0.83 13.48
N VAL A 174 16.74 -1.87 13.28
CA VAL A 174 17.15 -3.05 12.51
C VAL A 174 16.30 -3.18 11.24
N VAL A 175 16.96 -3.43 10.11
CA VAL A 175 16.32 -3.77 8.83
C VAL A 175 16.74 -5.17 8.43
N VAL A 176 15.80 -5.99 7.97
CA VAL A 176 16.06 -7.34 7.46
C VAL A 176 15.56 -7.44 6.01
N ASP A 177 16.46 -7.67 5.07
CA ASP A 177 16.20 -7.73 3.62
C ASP A 177 16.81 -9.01 3.01
N SER A 178 16.03 -10.09 2.85
CA SER A 178 14.61 -10.25 3.12
C SER A 178 14.36 -11.28 4.24
N ILE A 179 13.17 -11.25 4.83
CA ILE A 179 12.80 -12.24 5.85
C ILE A 179 12.76 -13.68 5.30
N GLN A 180 12.56 -13.85 3.99
CA GLN A 180 12.53 -15.16 3.34
C GLN A 180 13.90 -15.84 3.24
N THR A 181 14.97 -15.08 3.32
CA THR A 181 16.35 -15.64 3.23
C THR A 181 16.92 -16.02 4.58
N ILE A 182 16.30 -15.53 5.67
CA ILE A 182 16.76 -15.82 7.02
C ILE A 182 16.26 -17.21 7.48
N ALA A 183 17.15 -17.96 8.12
CA ALA A 183 16.85 -19.26 8.71
C ALA A 183 17.34 -19.35 10.14
N SER A 184 16.61 -20.06 10.97
CA SER A 184 17.02 -20.44 12.33
C SER A 184 17.43 -21.91 12.37
N ASP A 185 18.51 -22.22 13.06
CA ASP A 185 18.98 -23.59 13.29
C ASP A 185 18.00 -24.43 14.13
N MET A 186 16.97 -23.79 14.70
CA MET A 186 15.93 -24.49 15.49
C MET A 186 14.97 -25.32 14.64
N LEU A 187 14.93 -25.08 13.31
CA LEU A 187 14.08 -25.80 12.37
C LEU A 187 14.93 -26.42 11.26
N ASP A 188 14.70 -27.70 10.99
CA ASP A 188 15.35 -28.43 9.90
C ASP A 188 14.53 -28.27 8.59
N SER A 189 14.17 -27.05 8.26
CA SER A 189 13.47 -26.72 7.03
C SER A 189 14.22 -25.64 6.26
N SER A 190 14.03 -25.59 4.94
CA SER A 190 14.74 -24.64 4.08
C SER A 190 14.37 -23.19 4.41
N ALA A 191 15.31 -22.27 4.23
CA ALA A 191 15.03 -20.84 4.23
C ALA A 191 13.86 -20.52 3.29
N GLY A 192 13.00 -19.57 3.67
CA GLY A 192 11.81 -19.23 2.90
C GLY A 192 10.61 -20.15 3.11
N SER A 193 10.76 -21.29 3.81
CA SER A 193 9.62 -22.10 4.22
C SER A 193 8.75 -21.31 5.22
N VAL A 194 7.47 -21.66 5.28
CA VAL A 194 6.50 -20.97 6.16
C VAL A 194 6.92 -21.06 7.64
N GLY A 195 7.41 -22.23 8.04
CA GLY A 195 7.91 -22.45 9.40
C GLY A 195 9.09 -21.54 9.74
N GLN A 196 10.10 -21.47 8.85
CA GLN A 196 11.28 -20.62 9.05
C GLN A 196 10.92 -19.14 9.10
N VAL A 197 10.14 -18.67 8.15
CA VAL A 197 9.72 -17.26 8.08
C VAL A 197 8.92 -16.85 9.34
N ARG A 198 8.05 -17.75 9.82
CA ARG A 198 7.29 -17.52 11.05
C ARG A 198 8.18 -17.48 12.29
N GLU A 199 9.09 -18.45 12.45
CA GLU A 199 10.01 -18.52 13.60
C GLU A 199 10.92 -17.30 13.66
N CYS A 200 11.56 -16.94 12.52
CA CYS A 200 12.42 -15.78 12.44
C CYS A 200 11.67 -14.48 12.76
N ALA A 201 10.46 -14.30 12.22
CA ALA A 201 9.65 -13.11 12.51
C ALA A 201 9.19 -13.06 13.97
N ALA A 202 8.84 -14.20 14.58
CA ALA A 202 8.46 -14.27 15.99
C ALA A 202 9.63 -13.95 16.93
N ALA A 203 10.83 -14.42 16.61
CA ALA A 203 12.04 -14.11 17.36
C ALA A 203 12.41 -12.62 17.26
N LEU A 204 12.33 -12.03 16.06
CA LEU A 204 12.56 -10.59 15.83
C LEU A 204 11.49 -9.73 16.52
N LEU A 205 10.21 -10.16 16.54
CA LEU A 205 9.16 -9.49 17.32
C LEU A 205 9.49 -9.49 18.82
N LYS A 206 9.91 -10.64 19.37
CA LYS A 206 10.30 -10.74 20.78
C LYS A 206 11.45 -9.77 21.06
N TYR A 207 12.46 -9.74 20.22
CA TYR A 207 13.56 -8.79 20.33
C TYR A 207 13.06 -7.34 20.33
N ALA A 208 12.28 -6.94 19.34
CA ALA A 208 11.77 -5.57 19.23
C ALA A 208 11.03 -5.13 20.50
N LYS A 209 10.13 -6.00 21.01
CA LYS A 209 9.35 -5.70 22.24
C LYS A 209 10.20 -5.64 23.52
N GLN A 210 11.29 -6.42 23.60
CA GLN A 210 12.16 -6.45 24.77
C GLN A 210 13.18 -5.32 24.79
N SER A 211 13.76 -4.99 23.63
CA SER A 211 14.79 -3.96 23.48
C SER A 211 14.23 -2.57 23.23
N ASN A 212 12.94 -2.46 22.90
CA ASN A 212 12.31 -1.23 22.42
C ASN A 212 12.89 -0.69 21.08
N VAL A 213 13.63 -1.53 20.35
CA VAL A 213 14.22 -1.20 19.05
C VAL A 213 13.23 -1.59 17.95
N PRO A 214 12.85 -0.66 17.02
CA PRO A 214 12.00 -1.02 15.90
C PRO A 214 12.73 -1.92 14.90
N VAL A 215 11.95 -2.81 14.26
CA VAL A 215 12.45 -3.72 13.24
C VAL A 215 11.64 -3.57 11.96
N ILE A 216 12.29 -3.37 10.83
CA ILE A 216 11.67 -3.37 9.50
C ILE A 216 12.03 -4.67 8.79
N LEU A 217 11.02 -5.43 8.43
CA LEU A 217 11.15 -6.63 7.60
C LEU A 217 10.78 -6.30 6.16
N ILE A 218 11.63 -6.67 5.22
CA ILE A 218 11.29 -6.63 3.79
C ILE A 218 10.91 -8.03 3.36
N GLY A 219 9.81 -8.15 2.60
CA GLY A 219 9.31 -9.43 2.13
C GLY A 219 8.73 -9.37 0.71
N HIS A 220 8.69 -10.52 0.04
CA HIS A 220 8.10 -10.66 -1.28
C HIS A 220 6.63 -11.11 -1.17
N ILE A 221 5.80 -10.61 -2.10
CA ILE A 221 4.39 -11.00 -2.26
C ILE A 221 4.28 -11.80 -3.57
N ASN A 222 3.48 -12.86 -3.60
CA ASN A 222 3.19 -13.63 -4.80
C ASN A 222 2.32 -12.82 -5.78
N LYS A 223 2.28 -13.24 -7.07
CA LYS A 223 1.48 -12.60 -8.14
C LYS A 223 -0.02 -12.50 -7.85
N GLU A 224 -0.54 -13.30 -6.91
CA GLU A 224 -1.93 -13.26 -6.45
C GLU A 224 -2.18 -12.20 -5.36
N GLY A 225 -1.19 -11.34 -5.05
CA GLY A 225 -1.30 -10.30 -4.02
C GLY A 225 -1.22 -10.84 -2.58
N SER A 226 -1.00 -12.15 -2.42
CA SER A 226 -0.74 -12.74 -1.11
C SER A 226 0.77 -12.71 -0.83
N ILE A 227 1.16 -12.37 0.39
CA ILE A 227 2.55 -12.44 0.83
C ILE A 227 3.01 -13.89 0.69
N ALA A 228 4.11 -14.12 -0.07
CA ALA A 228 4.73 -15.43 -0.20
C ALA A 228 5.33 -15.84 1.16
N GLY A 229 4.68 -16.79 1.81
CA GLY A 229 4.87 -17.06 3.22
C GLY A 229 3.94 -16.12 3.99
N PRO A 230 3.02 -16.60 4.58
CA PRO A 230 1.58 -16.45 4.46
C PRO A 230 1.06 -15.23 5.19
N LYS A 231 -0.26 -15.01 5.14
CA LYS A 231 -1.10 -14.24 6.09
C LYS A 231 -0.67 -14.37 7.58
N VAL A 232 0.16 -15.34 7.90
CA VAL A 232 0.80 -15.55 9.21
C VAL A 232 1.65 -14.35 9.64
N LEU A 233 2.43 -13.73 8.75
CA LEU A 233 3.22 -12.55 9.11
C LEU A 233 2.34 -11.34 9.41
N GLU A 234 1.20 -11.20 8.73
CA GLU A 234 0.24 -10.13 9.02
C GLU A 234 -0.28 -10.17 10.45
N HIS A 235 -0.41 -11.36 11.03
CA HIS A 235 -0.85 -11.50 12.42
C HIS A 235 0.28 -11.22 13.43
N ILE A 236 1.52 -11.50 13.06
CA ILE A 236 2.68 -11.34 13.94
C ILE A 236 3.12 -9.87 14.02
N VAL A 237 3.21 -9.18 12.88
CA VAL A 237 3.74 -7.83 12.82
C VAL A 237 2.74 -6.77 13.28
N ASP A 238 3.22 -5.60 13.69
CA ASP A 238 2.38 -4.48 14.14
C ASP A 238 1.81 -3.67 12.97
N ALA A 239 2.57 -3.54 11.89
CA ALA A 239 2.13 -2.89 10.65
C ALA A 239 2.57 -3.67 9.42
N VAL A 240 1.72 -3.67 8.39
CA VAL A 240 1.99 -4.23 7.06
C VAL A 240 1.81 -3.13 6.04
N LEU A 241 2.86 -2.83 5.33
CA LEU A 241 2.88 -1.89 4.22
C LEU A 241 3.04 -2.67 2.93
N GLN A 242 2.17 -2.42 1.97
CA GLN A 242 2.23 -3.05 0.65
C GLN A 242 2.71 -2.03 -0.38
N PHE A 243 3.77 -2.37 -1.09
CA PHE A 243 4.31 -1.55 -2.16
C PHE A 243 3.83 -2.10 -3.50
N GLU A 244 3.04 -1.31 -4.18
CA GLU A 244 2.35 -1.66 -5.42
C GLU A 244 2.84 -0.79 -6.58
N GLY A 245 2.64 -1.25 -7.80
CA GLY A 245 2.90 -0.47 -9.01
C GLY A 245 2.99 -1.38 -10.22
N ASP A 246 2.65 -0.84 -11.37
CA ASP A 246 2.86 -1.50 -12.66
C ASP A 246 4.28 -1.18 -13.16
N ARG A 247 4.94 -2.17 -13.78
CA ARG A 247 6.29 -2.00 -14.35
C ARG A 247 6.32 -1.02 -15.52
N HIS A 248 5.17 -0.80 -16.16
CA HIS A 248 5.02 0.14 -17.27
C HIS A 248 4.83 1.60 -16.84
N TYR A 249 4.49 1.82 -15.55
CA TYR A 249 4.31 3.16 -15.01
C TYR A 249 5.45 3.53 -14.07
N MET A 250 5.85 4.81 -14.09
CA MET A 250 6.94 5.31 -13.23
C MET A 250 6.55 5.42 -11.76
N TYR A 251 5.25 5.33 -11.45
CA TYR A 251 4.73 5.52 -10.09
C TYR A 251 4.64 4.24 -9.31
N ARG A 252 4.86 4.37 -8.01
CA ARG A 252 4.74 3.31 -7.00
C ARG A 252 3.90 3.83 -5.85
N ILE A 253 3.01 2.98 -5.36
CA ILE A 253 2.09 3.31 -4.27
C ILE A 253 2.44 2.46 -3.07
N LEU A 254 2.60 3.08 -1.92
CA LEU A 254 2.76 2.42 -0.63
C LEU A 254 1.45 2.51 0.14
N ARG A 255 0.81 1.37 0.42
CA ARG A 255 -0.45 1.29 1.18
C ARG A 255 -0.25 0.64 2.54
N GLY A 256 -0.95 1.14 3.54
CA GLY A 256 -1.10 0.47 4.82
C GLY A 256 -2.18 -0.61 4.75
N ILE A 257 -1.81 -1.89 4.81
CA ILE A 257 -2.76 -3.01 4.87
C ILE A 257 -3.18 -3.26 6.31
N LYS A 258 -2.25 -3.11 7.24
CA LYS A 258 -2.45 -3.20 8.68
C LYS A 258 -1.60 -2.14 9.38
N ASN A 259 -2.16 -1.45 10.36
CA ASN A 259 -1.40 -0.51 11.18
C ASN A 259 -2.02 -0.40 12.57
N ARG A 260 -1.32 -0.88 13.60
CA ARG A 260 -1.76 -0.75 15.00
C ARG A 260 -1.55 0.65 15.58
N PHE A 261 -0.78 1.48 14.89
CA PHE A 261 -0.34 2.79 15.39
C PHE A 261 -0.92 3.96 14.62
N GLY A 262 -1.72 3.68 13.60
CA GLY A 262 -2.31 4.69 12.74
C GLY A 262 -3.39 4.15 11.81
N SER A 263 -3.89 5.02 10.93
CA SER A 263 -4.88 4.65 9.92
C SER A 263 -4.26 3.78 8.82
N THR A 264 -5.01 2.81 8.31
CA THR A 264 -4.68 2.05 7.10
C THR A 264 -5.17 2.74 5.82
N SER A 265 -5.87 3.87 5.98
CA SER A 265 -6.40 4.64 4.84
C SER A 265 -5.37 5.59 4.23
N GLU A 266 -4.17 5.68 4.78
CA GLU A 266 -3.09 6.51 4.24
C GLU A 266 -2.33 5.79 3.14
N MET A 267 -1.88 6.57 2.16
CA MET A 267 -1.01 6.09 1.10
C MET A 267 0.17 7.02 0.88
N GLY A 268 1.29 6.45 0.46
CA GLY A 268 2.46 7.15 -0.03
C GLY A 268 2.62 6.96 -1.53
N ILE A 269 2.95 8.01 -2.25
CA ILE A 269 3.16 7.94 -3.69
C ILE A 269 4.60 8.32 -4.01
N TYR A 270 5.24 7.47 -4.80
CA TYR A 270 6.63 7.62 -5.21
C TYR A 270 6.77 7.51 -6.71
N GLU A 271 7.72 8.21 -7.26
CA GLU A 271 8.18 8.06 -8.63
C GLU A 271 9.51 7.32 -8.65
N MET A 272 9.61 6.30 -9.49
CA MET A 272 10.87 5.60 -9.70
C MET A 272 11.78 6.43 -10.60
N THR A 273 12.93 6.82 -10.10
CA THR A 273 13.95 7.56 -10.84
C THR A 273 15.24 6.76 -10.94
N HIS A 274 16.19 7.24 -11.74
CA HIS A 274 17.51 6.61 -11.84
C HIS A 274 18.27 6.60 -10.50
N TYR A 275 18.05 7.60 -9.66
CA TYR A 275 18.72 7.77 -8.36
C TYR A 275 17.94 7.17 -7.17
N GLY A 276 16.84 6.49 -7.42
CA GLY A 276 15.97 5.92 -6.38
C GLY A 276 14.54 6.40 -6.47
N LEU A 277 13.84 6.42 -5.34
CA LEU A 277 12.43 6.79 -5.24
C LEU A 277 12.30 8.26 -4.82
N ARG A 278 11.58 9.04 -5.62
CA ARG A 278 11.21 10.43 -5.33
C ARG A 278 9.78 10.47 -4.79
N GLU A 279 9.55 11.20 -3.71
CA GLU A 279 8.20 11.44 -3.19
C GLU A 279 7.39 12.30 -4.14
N VAL A 280 6.14 11.92 -4.34
CA VAL A 280 5.16 12.70 -5.10
C VAL A 280 4.30 13.47 -4.11
N THR A 281 4.62 14.74 -3.92
CA THR A 281 3.90 15.61 -2.98
C THR A 281 2.53 16.03 -3.52
N ASN A 282 2.41 16.19 -4.82
CA ASN A 282 1.16 16.52 -5.50
C ASN A 282 0.84 15.52 -6.63
N PRO A 283 0.14 14.43 -6.32
CA PRO A 283 -0.23 13.44 -7.34
C PRO A 283 -1.12 14.00 -8.44
N SER A 284 -1.98 14.96 -8.10
CA SER A 284 -2.94 15.53 -9.04
C SER A 284 -2.24 16.23 -10.21
N GLU A 285 -1.16 16.98 -9.98
CA GLU A 285 -0.39 17.64 -11.04
C GLU A 285 0.17 16.66 -12.06
N MET A 286 0.45 15.44 -11.64
CA MET A 286 1.05 14.40 -12.47
C MET A 286 0.00 13.56 -13.22
N LEU A 287 -1.22 13.48 -12.65
CA LEU A 287 -2.33 12.69 -13.22
C LEU A 287 -3.18 13.50 -14.18
N LEU A 288 -2.94 14.81 -14.26
CA LEU A 288 -3.59 15.71 -15.19
C LEU A 288 -2.68 15.97 -16.40
N SER A 289 -3.18 15.73 -17.59
CA SER A 289 -2.42 16.04 -18.79
C SER A 289 -2.29 17.58 -18.96
N GLN A 290 -1.05 18.05 -19.19
CA GLN A 290 -0.77 19.47 -19.47
C GLN A 290 -1.06 19.85 -20.94
N LYS A 291 -1.96 19.11 -21.63
CA LYS A 291 -2.25 19.37 -23.03
C LYS A 291 -2.97 20.71 -23.20
N GLU A 292 -2.53 21.51 -24.15
CA GLU A 292 -3.18 22.77 -24.52
C GLU A 292 -4.50 22.55 -25.26
N GLU A 293 -4.60 21.45 -26.02
CA GLU A 293 -5.79 21.11 -26.81
C GLU A 293 -6.88 20.46 -25.96
N GLN A 294 -8.11 20.91 -26.16
CA GLN A 294 -9.30 20.29 -25.58
C GLN A 294 -9.73 19.11 -26.47
N LEU A 295 -9.58 17.91 -25.96
CA LEU A 295 -9.96 16.68 -26.64
C LEU A 295 -11.30 16.16 -26.12
N SER A 296 -12.16 15.66 -27.03
CA SER A 296 -13.36 14.92 -26.62
C SER A 296 -12.97 13.63 -25.91
N GLY A 297 -13.85 13.14 -25.07
CA GLY A 297 -13.64 11.90 -24.32
C GLY A 297 -12.78 12.05 -23.06
N VAL A 298 -12.47 13.26 -22.64
CA VAL A 298 -11.66 13.53 -21.44
C VAL A 298 -12.48 14.28 -20.41
N SER A 299 -12.43 13.81 -19.16
CA SER A 299 -13.02 14.48 -18.00
C SER A 299 -12.10 14.41 -16.79
N ILE A 300 -12.24 15.37 -15.88
CA ILE A 300 -11.48 15.40 -14.62
C ILE A 300 -12.40 15.06 -13.45
N GLY A 301 -12.09 13.97 -12.79
CA GLY A 301 -12.80 13.55 -11.59
C GLY A 301 -12.01 13.81 -10.32
N VAL A 302 -12.72 14.14 -9.24
CA VAL A 302 -12.12 14.26 -7.90
C VAL A 302 -12.42 12.99 -7.11
N THR A 303 -11.39 12.24 -6.80
CA THR A 303 -11.47 10.96 -6.09
C THR A 303 -10.78 11.03 -4.73
N LEU A 304 -11.06 10.05 -3.89
CA LEU A 304 -10.36 9.83 -2.63
C LEU A 304 -9.68 8.46 -2.63
N GLU A 305 -8.44 8.44 -2.25
CA GLU A 305 -7.79 7.20 -1.84
C GLU A 305 -7.44 7.31 -0.35
N GLY A 306 -8.13 6.52 0.45
CA GLY A 306 -8.10 6.67 1.89
C GLY A 306 -8.69 7.99 2.35
N ILE A 307 -7.85 8.88 2.85
CA ILE A 307 -8.26 10.24 3.26
C ILE A 307 -7.73 11.34 2.33
N ARG A 308 -6.91 10.99 1.34
CA ARG A 308 -6.26 11.97 0.46
C ARG A 308 -7.11 12.19 -0.80
N PRO A 309 -7.58 13.43 -1.02
CA PRO A 309 -8.21 13.78 -2.28
C PRO A 309 -7.15 13.99 -3.36
N PHE A 310 -7.47 13.64 -4.58
CA PHE A 310 -6.69 14.02 -5.76
C PHE A 310 -7.56 14.02 -7.01
N LEU A 311 -7.14 14.79 -7.99
CA LEU A 311 -7.80 14.88 -9.27
C LEU A 311 -7.17 13.88 -10.24
N ILE A 312 -8.01 13.26 -11.04
CA ILE A 312 -7.59 12.24 -12.00
C ILE A 312 -8.35 12.40 -13.31
N GLU A 313 -7.63 12.17 -14.39
CA GLU A 313 -8.19 12.21 -15.72
C GLU A 313 -8.80 10.86 -16.09
N ALA A 314 -10.09 10.87 -16.43
CA ALA A 314 -10.80 9.76 -17.04
C ALA A 314 -10.88 9.99 -18.55
N GLN A 315 -10.35 9.05 -19.33
CA GLN A 315 -10.32 9.08 -20.79
C GLN A 315 -11.23 8.00 -21.35
N ALA A 316 -12.15 8.35 -22.22
CA ALA A 316 -13.04 7.41 -22.88
C ALA A 316 -12.98 7.55 -24.39
N LEU A 317 -13.06 6.43 -25.08
CA LEU A 317 -13.24 6.37 -26.53
C LEU A 317 -14.49 5.55 -26.85
N VAL A 318 -15.43 6.16 -27.55
CA VAL A 318 -16.68 5.53 -28.01
C VAL A 318 -16.71 5.49 -29.53
N SER A 319 -16.79 4.30 -30.10
CA SER A 319 -16.87 4.10 -31.55
C SER A 319 -18.01 3.16 -31.93
N THR A 320 -18.38 3.11 -33.19
CA THR A 320 -19.34 2.12 -33.67
C THR A 320 -18.68 0.74 -33.69
N ALA A 321 -19.37 -0.28 -33.16
CA ALA A 321 -18.85 -1.64 -33.14
C ALA A 321 -18.67 -2.19 -34.56
N ALA A 322 -17.42 -2.46 -34.93
CA ALA A 322 -17.06 -2.91 -36.27
C ALA A 322 -17.49 -4.37 -36.56
N TYR A 323 -17.60 -5.19 -35.52
CA TYR A 323 -17.81 -6.66 -35.64
C TYR A 323 -19.15 -7.13 -35.09
N GLY A 324 -20.16 -6.28 -34.99
CA GLY A 324 -21.50 -6.63 -34.52
C GLY A 324 -21.66 -6.88 -33.02
N THR A 325 -20.57 -7.18 -32.30
CA THR A 325 -20.57 -7.33 -30.83
C THR A 325 -19.77 -6.20 -30.22
N ALA A 326 -20.44 -5.38 -29.40
CA ALA A 326 -19.81 -4.24 -28.73
C ALA A 326 -18.68 -4.67 -27.78
N GLN A 327 -17.47 -4.14 -27.98
CA GLN A 327 -16.33 -4.37 -27.10
C GLN A 327 -16.34 -3.36 -25.96
N ARG A 328 -16.00 -3.84 -24.76
CA ARG A 328 -15.90 -3.00 -23.56
C ARG A 328 -14.62 -3.32 -22.82
N SER A 329 -13.69 -2.37 -22.82
CA SER A 329 -12.39 -2.51 -22.19
C SER A 329 -12.13 -1.38 -21.19
N VAL A 330 -11.56 -1.74 -20.04
CA VAL A 330 -11.36 -0.80 -18.93
C VAL A 330 -9.97 -0.98 -18.35
N THR A 331 -9.28 0.14 -18.14
CA THR A 331 -8.03 0.20 -17.38
C THR A 331 -8.20 1.18 -16.22
N GLY A 332 -7.86 0.73 -15.01
CA GLY A 332 -7.87 1.57 -13.81
C GLY A 332 -9.26 1.79 -13.16
N PHE A 333 -10.33 1.22 -13.70
CA PHE A 333 -11.69 1.29 -13.15
C PHE A 333 -12.35 -0.10 -13.17
N ASP A 334 -13.43 -0.31 -12.38
CA ASP A 334 -14.13 -1.59 -12.36
C ASP A 334 -15.02 -1.78 -13.61
N GLY A 335 -14.77 -2.85 -14.36
CA GLY A 335 -15.49 -3.12 -15.61
C GLY A 335 -16.99 -3.44 -15.38
N LYS A 336 -17.36 -4.06 -14.26
CA LYS A 336 -18.76 -4.32 -13.93
C LYS A 336 -19.47 -3.03 -13.61
N ARG A 337 -18.81 -2.11 -12.91
CA ARG A 337 -19.35 -0.78 -12.62
C ARG A 337 -19.50 0.05 -13.89
N MET A 338 -18.53 0.05 -14.79
CA MET A 338 -18.67 0.70 -16.11
C MET A 338 -19.89 0.17 -16.86
N ASN A 339 -20.08 -1.14 -16.93
CA ASN A 339 -21.25 -1.74 -17.61
C ASN A 339 -22.57 -1.29 -16.98
N MET A 340 -22.62 -1.15 -15.67
CA MET A 340 -23.78 -0.61 -14.95
C MET A 340 -24.05 0.84 -15.35
N LEU A 341 -23.00 1.68 -15.40
CA LEU A 341 -23.09 3.09 -15.80
C LEU A 341 -23.57 3.22 -17.25
N LEU A 342 -23.09 2.39 -18.17
CA LEU A 342 -23.57 2.34 -19.55
C LEU A 342 -25.06 2.01 -19.64
N ALA A 343 -25.54 1.06 -18.85
CA ALA A 343 -26.97 0.72 -18.79
C ALA A 343 -27.82 1.88 -18.25
N VAL A 344 -27.31 2.65 -17.28
CA VAL A 344 -27.96 3.89 -16.79
C VAL A 344 -28.06 4.93 -17.91
N LEU A 345 -26.96 5.17 -18.63
CA LEU A 345 -26.93 6.11 -19.76
C LEU A 345 -27.94 5.73 -20.84
N GLU A 346 -28.03 4.46 -21.18
CA GLU A 346 -28.93 3.97 -22.20
C GLU A 346 -30.39 4.07 -21.77
N LYS A 347 -30.72 3.58 -20.57
CA LYS A 347 -32.10 3.49 -20.11
C LYS A 347 -32.68 4.80 -19.58
N ARG A 348 -31.87 5.65 -18.95
CA ARG A 348 -32.33 6.86 -18.25
C ARG A 348 -32.06 8.14 -19.04
N VAL A 349 -30.96 8.20 -19.77
CA VAL A 349 -30.55 9.41 -20.50
C VAL A 349 -30.84 9.28 -22.00
N GLY A 350 -31.11 8.06 -22.50
CA GLY A 350 -31.55 7.83 -23.88
C GLY A 350 -30.42 7.70 -24.91
N PHE A 351 -29.16 7.52 -24.46
CA PHE A 351 -28.05 7.29 -25.37
C PHE A 351 -28.02 5.85 -25.91
N LYS A 352 -27.82 5.68 -27.22
CA LYS A 352 -27.74 4.36 -27.85
C LYS A 352 -26.31 3.85 -27.80
N LEU A 353 -25.96 3.14 -26.73
CA LEU A 353 -24.58 2.61 -26.49
C LEU A 353 -24.51 1.08 -26.68
N ALA A 354 -25.61 0.39 -26.88
CA ALA A 354 -25.65 -1.08 -27.01
C ALA A 354 -24.79 -1.60 -28.18
N GLN A 355 -24.68 -0.85 -29.27
CA GLN A 355 -23.93 -1.21 -30.47
C GLN A 355 -22.64 -0.39 -30.62
N LYS A 356 -22.12 0.17 -29.53
CA LYS A 356 -20.89 0.95 -29.54
C LYS A 356 -19.81 0.29 -28.71
N ASP A 357 -18.59 0.29 -29.24
CA ASP A 357 -17.40 -0.05 -28.49
C ASP A 357 -17.10 1.07 -27.49
N VAL A 358 -16.74 0.71 -26.27
CA VAL A 358 -16.40 1.65 -25.21
C VAL A 358 -15.09 1.24 -24.58
N PHE A 359 -14.09 2.10 -24.68
CA PHE A 359 -12.80 1.97 -24.05
C PHE A 359 -12.66 3.05 -22.98
N LEU A 360 -12.31 2.65 -21.76
CA LEU A 360 -12.10 3.57 -20.64
C LEU A 360 -10.71 3.37 -20.05
N ASN A 361 -9.99 4.47 -19.86
CA ASN A 361 -8.68 4.49 -19.24
C ASN A 361 -8.62 5.57 -18.16
N ILE A 362 -8.21 5.19 -16.96
CA ILE A 362 -7.87 6.13 -15.91
C ILE A 362 -6.39 6.47 -16.02
N ALA A 363 -6.07 7.75 -16.12
CA ALA A 363 -4.70 8.21 -16.31
C ALA A 363 -3.77 7.79 -15.16
N GLY A 364 -2.48 7.63 -15.45
CA GLY A 364 -1.45 7.29 -14.46
C GLY A 364 -1.44 5.84 -13.99
N GLY A 365 -2.28 4.95 -14.56
CA GLY A 365 -2.31 3.53 -14.21
C GLY A 365 -2.81 3.22 -12.80
N LEU A 366 -3.48 4.16 -12.17
CA LEU A 366 -4.09 3.98 -10.85
C LEU A 366 -5.37 3.17 -10.97
N LYS A 367 -5.57 2.23 -10.05
CA LYS A 367 -6.85 1.56 -9.89
C LYS A 367 -7.69 2.34 -8.89
N VAL A 368 -8.76 2.98 -9.37
CA VAL A 368 -9.68 3.77 -8.54
C VAL A 368 -10.90 2.94 -8.19
N ASN A 369 -11.18 2.85 -6.88
CA ASN A 369 -12.35 2.14 -6.34
C ASN A 369 -13.41 3.08 -5.77
N ASP A 370 -13.18 4.40 -5.77
CA ASP A 370 -14.09 5.40 -5.23
C ASP A 370 -15.28 5.61 -6.17
N PRO A 371 -16.53 5.32 -5.73
CA PRO A 371 -17.73 5.56 -6.53
C PRO A 371 -17.94 7.02 -6.94
N ALA A 372 -17.34 7.95 -6.25
CA ALA A 372 -17.41 9.38 -6.55
C ALA A 372 -16.84 9.74 -7.94
N LEU A 373 -16.09 8.81 -8.57
CA LEU A 373 -15.56 8.99 -9.93
C LEU A 373 -16.60 8.70 -11.02
N ASP A 374 -17.76 8.10 -10.70
CA ASP A 374 -18.76 7.69 -11.68
C ASP A 374 -19.21 8.81 -12.60
N LEU A 375 -19.45 10.01 -12.05
CA LEU A 375 -19.87 11.17 -12.82
C LEU A 375 -18.83 11.55 -13.88
N ALA A 376 -17.54 11.53 -13.51
CA ALA A 376 -16.47 11.81 -14.45
C ALA A 376 -16.39 10.74 -15.55
N VAL A 377 -16.48 9.46 -15.18
CA VAL A 377 -16.50 8.35 -16.15
C VAL A 377 -17.65 8.51 -17.15
N ILE A 378 -18.85 8.77 -16.67
CA ILE A 378 -20.02 9.00 -17.54
C ILE A 378 -19.80 10.22 -18.45
N CYS A 379 -19.31 11.32 -17.91
CA CYS A 379 -19.09 12.54 -18.70
C CYS A 379 -17.99 12.35 -19.76
N ALA A 380 -16.94 11.58 -19.48
CA ALA A 380 -15.92 11.22 -20.48
C ALA A 380 -16.54 10.37 -21.61
N ILE A 381 -17.30 9.33 -21.26
CA ILE A 381 -17.97 8.48 -22.26
C ILE A 381 -18.88 9.29 -23.16
N LEU A 382 -19.66 10.21 -22.59
CA LEU A 382 -20.57 11.02 -23.38
C LEU A 382 -19.86 12.10 -24.20
N SER A 383 -18.87 12.74 -23.65
CA SER A 383 -18.00 13.67 -24.40
C SER A 383 -17.45 13.01 -25.66
N SER A 384 -16.96 11.76 -25.55
CA SER A 384 -16.49 10.98 -26.70
C SER A 384 -17.64 10.59 -27.64
N ASN A 385 -18.82 10.23 -27.09
CA ASN A 385 -19.96 9.79 -27.92
C ASN A 385 -20.56 10.92 -28.76
N VAL A 386 -20.57 12.16 -28.24
CA VAL A 386 -21.07 13.35 -28.96
C VAL A 386 -19.95 14.15 -29.63
N ASP A 387 -18.72 13.72 -29.47
CA ASP A 387 -17.49 14.38 -29.95
C ASP A 387 -17.38 15.87 -29.58
N MET A 388 -17.74 16.15 -28.32
CA MET A 388 -17.66 17.50 -27.76
C MET A 388 -16.73 17.51 -26.52
N PRO A 389 -15.69 18.34 -26.50
CA PRO A 389 -14.80 18.42 -25.35
C PRO A 389 -15.47 19.12 -24.15
N ILE A 390 -15.09 18.68 -22.94
CA ILE A 390 -15.44 19.37 -21.70
C ILE A 390 -14.51 20.58 -21.54
N LYS A 391 -15.08 21.73 -21.14
CA LYS A 391 -14.32 22.98 -20.94
C LYS A 391 -13.19 22.79 -19.91
N LYS A 392 -12.04 23.44 -20.19
CA LYS A 392 -10.95 23.52 -19.20
C LYS A 392 -11.42 24.12 -17.89
N GLY A 393 -10.75 23.80 -16.80
CA GLY A 393 -11.09 24.30 -15.48
C GLY A 393 -12.34 23.68 -14.84
N VAL A 394 -12.95 22.67 -15.49
CA VAL A 394 -14.10 21.95 -14.95
C VAL A 394 -13.65 20.60 -14.40
N CYS A 395 -13.96 20.33 -13.15
CA CYS A 395 -13.83 19.02 -12.53
C CYS A 395 -15.18 18.56 -11.92
N MET A 396 -15.28 17.32 -11.52
CA MET A 396 -16.52 16.77 -11.02
C MET A 396 -16.33 15.64 -10.03
N THR A 397 -17.34 15.44 -9.20
CA THR A 397 -17.43 14.26 -8.30
C THR A 397 -18.90 13.90 -8.11
N GLY A 398 -19.21 12.61 -8.01
CA GLY A 398 -20.57 12.14 -7.75
C GLY A 398 -20.71 10.65 -8.00
N GLU A 399 -21.37 9.96 -7.09
CA GLU A 399 -21.78 8.57 -7.29
C GLU A 399 -23.07 8.55 -8.10
N VAL A 400 -23.17 7.67 -9.10
CA VAL A 400 -24.35 7.55 -9.95
C VAL A 400 -25.16 6.32 -9.54
N GLY A 401 -26.43 6.55 -9.19
CA GLY A 401 -27.37 5.49 -8.90
C GLY A 401 -28.08 4.95 -10.14
N LEU A 402 -28.73 3.79 -10.01
CA LEU A 402 -29.40 3.07 -11.11
C LEU A 402 -30.59 3.83 -11.74
N SER A 403 -31.12 4.83 -11.03
CA SER A 403 -32.20 5.69 -11.56
C SER A 403 -31.65 6.92 -12.27
N GLY A 404 -30.32 7.07 -12.38
CA GLY A 404 -29.66 8.24 -12.95
C GLY A 404 -29.55 9.42 -11.97
N GLU A 405 -29.87 9.20 -10.69
CA GLU A 405 -29.67 10.17 -9.62
C GLU A 405 -28.20 10.28 -9.24
N LEU A 406 -27.78 11.48 -8.82
CA LEU A 406 -26.47 11.71 -8.23
C LEU A 406 -26.58 11.65 -6.70
N ARG A 407 -25.81 10.74 -6.13
CA ARG A 407 -25.71 10.53 -4.69
C ARG A 407 -24.58 11.34 -4.08
N GLN A 408 -24.76 11.72 -2.84
CA GLN A 408 -23.77 12.43 -2.04
C GLN A 408 -22.49 11.58 -1.91
N VAL A 409 -21.35 12.27 -1.94
CA VAL A 409 -20.05 11.65 -1.76
C VAL A 409 -19.46 12.03 -0.40
N THR A 410 -18.65 11.17 0.16
CA THR A 410 -17.96 11.41 1.42
C THR A 410 -16.88 12.47 1.28
N ARG A 411 -16.63 13.22 2.37
CA ARG A 411 -15.54 14.20 2.47
C ARG A 411 -15.53 15.24 1.35
N ILE A 412 -16.69 15.76 1.01
CA ILE A 412 -16.85 16.70 -0.10
C ILE A 412 -15.99 17.96 0.08
N GLU A 413 -15.84 18.46 1.31
CA GLU A 413 -15.02 19.63 1.62
C GLU A 413 -13.56 19.46 1.22
N GLN A 414 -13.00 18.26 1.49
CA GLN A 414 -11.61 17.95 1.11
C GLN A 414 -11.45 17.87 -0.42
N ARG A 415 -12.46 17.35 -1.12
CA ARG A 415 -12.46 17.30 -2.60
C ARG A 415 -12.53 18.69 -3.20
N ILE A 416 -13.38 19.57 -2.65
CA ILE A 416 -13.50 20.96 -3.07
C ILE A 416 -12.19 21.71 -2.83
N SER A 417 -11.60 21.57 -1.64
CA SER A 417 -10.35 22.23 -1.29
C SER A 417 -9.19 21.82 -2.21
N GLU A 418 -9.11 20.53 -2.61
CA GLU A 418 -8.06 20.07 -3.53
C GLU A 418 -8.29 20.60 -4.95
N ALA A 419 -9.54 20.65 -5.43
CA ALA A 419 -9.88 21.23 -6.73
C ALA A 419 -9.55 22.72 -6.80
N GLU A 420 -9.89 23.48 -5.74
CA GLU A 420 -9.56 24.90 -5.64
C GLU A 420 -8.05 25.14 -5.61
N LYS A 421 -7.31 24.38 -4.80
CA LYS A 421 -5.86 24.46 -4.70
C LYS A 421 -5.14 24.24 -6.04
N LEU A 422 -5.73 23.41 -6.90
CA LEU A 422 -5.21 23.11 -8.24
C LEU A 422 -5.68 24.11 -9.30
N GLY A 423 -6.42 25.15 -8.92
CA GLY A 423 -6.84 26.24 -9.79
C GLY A 423 -8.02 25.90 -10.71
N PHE A 424 -8.85 24.92 -10.38
CA PHE A 424 -10.08 24.66 -11.10
C PHE A 424 -11.08 25.78 -10.87
N GLU A 425 -11.82 26.12 -11.92
CA GLU A 425 -12.79 27.24 -11.91
C GLU A 425 -14.18 26.77 -11.53
N THR A 426 -14.53 25.54 -11.91
CA THR A 426 -15.86 24.96 -11.69
C THR A 426 -15.77 23.52 -11.22
N MET A 427 -16.58 23.17 -10.23
CA MET A 427 -16.75 21.79 -9.79
C MET A 427 -18.22 21.39 -9.79
N ILE A 428 -18.53 20.30 -10.49
CA ILE A 428 -19.89 19.72 -10.49
C ILE A 428 -19.98 18.73 -9.33
N ILE A 429 -20.98 18.91 -8.48
CA ILE A 429 -21.19 18.13 -7.25
C ILE A 429 -22.64 17.68 -7.10
N PRO A 430 -22.92 16.60 -6.34
CA PRO A 430 -24.29 16.21 -6.03
C PRO A 430 -25.05 17.26 -5.22
N LYS A 431 -26.34 17.41 -5.48
CA LYS A 431 -27.24 18.29 -4.68
C LYS A 431 -27.20 17.94 -3.20
N ASN A 432 -27.26 18.97 -2.38
CA ASN A 432 -27.30 18.86 -0.92
C ASN A 432 -26.05 18.21 -0.29
N ASN A 433 -24.94 18.10 -1.00
CA ASN A 433 -23.72 17.50 -0.46
C ASN A 433 -22.91 18.46 0.42
N ILE A 434 -23.15 19.77 0.31
CA ILE A 434 -22.42 20.85 1.00
C ILE A 434 -23.20 21.49 2.16
N LYS A 435 -24.19 20.78 2.73
CA LYS A 435 -24.98 21.32 3.85
C LYS A 435 -24.08 21.63 5.05
N GLY A 436 -24.08 22.93 5.45
CA GLY A 436 -23.27 23.39 6.57
C GLY A 436 -21.84 23.82 6.24
N PHE A 437 -21.42 23.70 4.98
CA PHE A 437 -20.11 24.15 4.54
C PHE A 437 -20.17 25.61 4.05
N ASP A 438 -19.27 26.46 4.55
CA ASP A 438 -19.17 27.87 4.14
C ASP A 438 -18.47 27.97 2.78
N THR A 439 -19.26 28.26 1.76
CA THR A 439 -18.78 28.41 0.37
C THR A 439 -18.39 29.85 0.03
N SER A 440 -18.58 30.82 0.93
CA SER A 440 -18.37 32.24 0.65
C SER A 440 -16.93 32.65 0.36
N ARG A 441 -15.98 31.82 0.77
CA ARG A 441 -14.53 32.05 0.60
C ARG A 441 -13.91 31.28 -0.56
N LEU A 442 -14.72 30.49 -1.28
CA LEU A 442 -14.23 29.69 -2.40
C LEU A 442 -14.09 30.55 -3.66
N ASN A 443 -12.94 30.42 -4.31
CA ASN A 443 -12.74 30.93 -5.67
C ASN A 443 -13.25 29.94 -6.75
N LEU A 444 -13.79 28.81 -6.34
CA LEU A 444 -14.29 27.72 -7.16
C LEU A 444 -15.81 27.78 -7.25
N LYS A 445 -16.36 27.85 -8.47
CA LYS A 445 -17.81 27.80 -8.69
C LYS A 445 -18.32 26.37 -8.49
N LEU A 446 -19.24 26.20 -7.55
CA LEU A 446 -19.91 24.91 -7.32
C LEU A 446 -21.21 24.83 -8.12
N VAL A 447 -21.39 23.74 -8.88
CA VAL A 447 -22.58 23.45 -9.66
C VAL A 447 -23.24 22.21 -9.07
N GLU A 448 -24.33 22.42 -8.33
CA GLU A 448 -25.08 21.33 -7.71
C GLU A 448 -26.07 20.71 -8.70
N VAL A 449 -25.96 19.40 -8.90
CA VAL A 449 -26.79 18.61 -9.81
C VAL A 449 -27.39 17.38 -9.12
N GLY A 450 -28.66 17.11 -9.39
CA GLY A 450 -29.37 15.98 -8.78
C GLY A 450 -29.42 14.75 -9.68
N LYS A 451 -29.29 14.93 -10.99
CA LYS A 451 -29.33 13.89 -12.00
C LYS A 451 -28.21 14.04 -13.03
N VAL A 452 -27.86 12.92 -13.64
CA VAL A 452 -26.86 12.87 -14.71
C VAL A 452 -27.23 13.80 -15.88
N GLU A 453 -28.52 13.87 -16.25
CA GLU A 453 -29.03 14.77 -17.30
C GLU A 453 -28.76 16.26 -17.02
N GLU A 454 -28.81 16.68 -15.77
CA GLU A 454 -28.52 18.06 -15.37
C GLU A 454 -27.04 18.41 -15.59
N ALA A 455 -26.14 17.45 -15.26
CA ALA A 455 -24.72 17.59 -15.51
C ALA A 455 -24.43 17.73 -17.02
N PHE A 456 -25.08 16.93 -17.86
CA PHE A 456 -24.93 17.04 -19.31
C PHE A 456 -25.38 18.35 -19.90
N ARG A 457 -26.56 18.79 -19.47
CA ARG A 457 -27.10 20.08 -19.92
C ARG A 457 -26.15 21.22 -19.53
N TYR A 458 -25.49 21.12 -18.37
CA TYR A 458 -24.50 22.11 -17.99
C TYR A 458 -23.22 22.05 -18.83
N LEU A 459 -22.76 20.84 -19.20
CA LEU A 459 -21.49 20.64 -19.89
C LEU A 459 -21.61 20.88 -21.40
N PHE A 460 -22.73 20.47 -22.03
CA PHE A 460 -22.88 20.40 -23.48
C PHE A 460 -24.12 21.14 -24.03
N GLY A 461 -24.95 21.70 -23.17
CA GLY A 461 -26.17 22.47 -23.53
C GLY A 461 -25.87 23.96 -23.43
#